data_538f0f5f1fcfbb368e7384b05a0f1966
#
_entry.id   538f0f5f1fcfbb368e7384b05a0f1966
#
_cell.length_a   1.000
_cell.length_b   1.000
_cell.length_c   1.000
_cell.angle_alpha   90.00
_cell.angle_beta   90.00
_cell.angle_gamma   90.00
#
_symmetry.space_group_name_H-M   'P 1'
#
loop_
_entity.id
_entity.type
_entity.pdbx_description
1 polymer ?
#
loop_
_entity_poly.entity_id
_entity_poly.type
_entity_poly.pdbx_seq_one_letter_code
_entity_poly.pdbx_strand_id
1 'polypeptide(L)'
;MLKFRPNLFNYEIGIDIGTVNTVIYMKSKGVVVNEPSVVAVRNIDRKGQKEIIAFGTDAKKMIGRTPIGIKTIRPLANGVIADFEMTEHMIRHYMKNLTGAGKLFSYPKVAVCVPACVTEVEKRAVVEVTLAAGAKEAIVVEEPLAAAVGIGIAINEPQGNVVVNMGGGTCEVAVISLGGIVVNHAVRVAGNSLDEAIISMMRQNYTLAIGESTAEEIKIAIGSALPMEQELTMNVKGRDLVDGLPKVVTLSSVEVREALDPVVSQIEDTIRSAVEQTPPELVRDIVDQGIVLSGGTALLRGLSLRFSDALNV
;
A
#
# COMPACT_ATOMS: atom_id res chain seq x y z
N MET A 1 16.90 12.62 26.48
CA MET A 1 16.72 13.87 25.69
C MET A 1 15.49 13.65 24.82
N LEU A 2 14.30 14.10 25.25
CA LEU A 2 13.05 13.96 24.49
C LEU A 2 13.24 14.70 23.15
N LYS A 3 13.33 13.96 22.05
CA LYS A 3 13.35 14.55 20.70
C LYS A 3 12.02 15.27 20.51
N PHE A 4 12.10 16.57 20.32
CA PHE A 4 10.97 17.44 19.98
C PHE A 4 10.23 16.85 18.81
N ARG A 5 9.03 16.28 19.05
CA ARG A 5 8.17 15.77 17.99
C ARG A 5 7.48 16.96 17.36
N PRO A 6 7.56 17.15 16.04
CA PRO A 6 6.81 18.19 15.39
C PRO A 6 5.32 17.98 15.70
N ASN A 7 4.64 19.07 16.06
CA ASN A 7 3.21 19.03 16.35
C ASN A 7 2.45 18.79 15.03
N LEU A 8 2.07 17.55 14.76
CA LEU A 8 1.34 17.13 13.55
C LEU A 8 0.07 17.96 13.29
N PHE A 9 -0.52 18.52 14.36
CA PHE A 9 -1.73 19.36 14.25
C PHE A 9 -1.51 20.71 13.53
N ASN A 10 -0.26 21.11 13.29
CA ASN A 10 0.06 22.33 12.54
C ASN A 10 0.17 22.10 11.02
N TYR A 11 0.08 20.86 10.56
CA TYR A 11 0.14 20.54 9.14
C TYR A 11 -1.27 20.50 8.55
N GLU A 12 -1.41 21.05 7.34
CA GLU A 12 -2.70 21.22 6.67
C GLU A 12 -3.06 20.00 5.82
N ILE A 13 -2.03 19.29 5.32
CA ILE A 13 -2.15 18.14 4.41
C ILE A 13 -1.34 16.98 4.96
N GLY A 14 -1.96 15.79 4.98
CA GLY A 14 -1.29 14.51 5.13
C GLY A 14 -1.24 13.80 3.79
N ILE A 15 -0.11 13.24 3.42
CA ILE A 15 0.06 12.44 2.19
C ILE A 15 0.62 11.07 2.57
N ASP A 16 -0.07 10.04 2.15
CA ASP A 16 0.46 8.68 2.07
C ASP A 16 0.76 8.39 0.59
N ILE A 17 2.06 8.23 0.29
CA ILE A 17 2.53 7.93 -1.07
C ILE A 17 2.75 6.41 -1.14
N GLY A 18 1.66 5.64 -1.15
CA GLY A 18 1.74 4.19 -1.17
C GLY A 18 2.14 3.61 -2.54
N THR A 19 2.67 2.40 -2.54
CA THR A 19 3.09 1.66 -3.76
C THR A 19 1.92 1.47 -4.74
N VAL A 20 0.70 1.27 -4.25
CA VAL A 20 -0.49 1.01 -5.08
C VAL A 20 -1.39 2.22 -5.16
N ASN A 21 -1.65 2.91 -4.05
CA ASN A 21 -2.50 4.08 -3.99
C ASN A 21 -1.79 5.25 -3.30
N THR A 22 -2.03 6.45 -3.79
CA THR A 22 -1.69 7.71 -3.11
C THR A 22 -2.94 8.25 -2.44
N VAL A 23 -2.87 8.49 -1.13
CA VAL A 23 -3.97 9.04 -0.35
C VAL A 23 -3.56 10.42 0.16
N ILE A 24 -4.43 11.42 -0.03
CA ILE A 24 -4.21 12.77 0.51
C ILE A 24 -5.38 13.13 1.41
N TYR A 25 -5.03 13.48 2.63
CA TYR A 25 -5.94 13.99 3.66
C TYR A 25 -5.72 15.49 3.84
N MET A 26 -6.80 16.24 3.91
CA MET A 26 -6.79 17.66 4.23
C MET A 26 -7.54 17.89 5.54
N LYS A 27 -6.91 18.59 6.50
CA LYS A 27 -7.47 18.82 7.84
C LYS A 27 -8.90 19.35 7.86
N SER A 28 -9.27 20.17 6.87
CA SER A 28 -10.59 20.79 6.77
C SER A 28 -11.64 19.98 6.01
N LYS A 29 -11.23 18.94 5.26
CA LYS A 29 -12.10 18.23 4.31
C LYS A 29 -12.07 16.70 4.42
N GLY A 30 -11.15 16.12 5.23
CA GLY A 30 -10.93 14.68 5.28
C GLY A 30 -10.09 14.18 4.10
N VAL A 31 -10.32 12.94 3.67
CA VAL A 31 -9.65 12.34 2.50
C VAL A 31 -10.17 13.03 1.23
N VAL A 32 -9.27 13.65 0.48
CA VAL A 32 -9.58 14.43 -0.73
C VAL A 32 -9.01 13.81 -2.01
N VAL A 33 -8.04 12.91 -1.88
CA VAL A 33 -7.50 12.09 -2.96
C VAL A 33 -7.34 10.66 -2.45
N ASN A 34 -7.80 9.70 -3.23
CA ASN A 34 -7.50 8.28 -3.07
C ASN A 34 -7.41 7.69 -4.48
N GLU A 35 -6.21 7.74 -5.03
CA GLU A 35 -5.96 7.43 -6.44
C GLU A 35 -4.81 6.44 -6.59
N PRO A 36 -4.85 5.55 -7.59
CA PRO A 36 -3.74 4.67 -7.89
C PRO A 36 -2.42 5.43 -8.12
N SER A 37 -1.32 4.95 -7.56
CA SER A 37 0.03 5.49 -7.77
C SER A 37 0.57 5.06 -9.14
N VAL A 38 -0.06 5.54 -10.21
CA VAL A 38 0.26 5.20 -11.60
C VAL A 38 0.27 6.47 -12.45
N VAL A 39 1.26 6.57 -13.33
CA VAL A 39 1.41 7.65 -14.30
C VAL A 39 1.50 7.05 -15.70
N ALA A 40 0.73 7.55 -16.66
CA ALA A 40 0.87 7.17 -18.04
C ALA A 40 1.63 8.23 -18.83
N VAL A 41 2.67 7.81 -19.55
CA VAL A 41 3.56 8.70 -20.30
C VAL A 41 3.64 8.29 -21.76
N ARG A 42 3.81 9.28 -22.64
CA ARG A 42 4.13 9.13 -24.04
C ARG A 42 5.57 9.56 -24.29
N ASN A 43 6.36 8.76 -24.98
CA ASN A 43 7.66 9.18 -25.45
C ASN A 43 7.49 10.11 -26.66
N ILE A 44 7.96 11.38 -26.55
CA ILE A 44 7.82 12.37 -27.63
C ILE A 44 8.92 12.20 -28.65
N ASP A 45 10.15 11.91 -28.21
CA ASP A 45 11.31 11.84 -29.07
C ASP A 45 12.29 10.71 -28.72
N ARG A 46 13.32 10.53 -29.56
CA ARG A 46 14.42 9.59 -29.30
C ARG A 46 15.39 10.03 -28.21
N LYS A 47 15.24 11.25 -27.68
CA LYS A 47 16.06 11.81 -26.60
C LYS A 47 15.49 11.52 -25.21
N GLY A 48 14.36 10.79 -25.13
CA GLY A 48 13.76 10.36 -23.88
C GLY A 48 12.82 11.40 -23.24
N GLN A 49 12.45 12.46 -23.96
CA GLN A 49 11.46 13.41 -23.47
C GLN A 49 10.10 12.71 -23.35
N LYS A 50 9.48 12.82 -22.16
CA LYS A 50 8.20 12.18 -21.83
C LYS A 50 7.12 13.26 -21.71
N GLU A 51 5.96 12.98 -22.25
CA GLU A 51 4.71 13.71 -22.01
C GLU A 51 3.84 12.90 -21.09
N ILE A 52 3.38 13.49 -19.99
CA ILE A 52 2.44 12.84 -19.09
C ILE A 52 1.03 12.98 -19.68
N ILE A 53 0.34 11.87 -19.87
CA ILE A 53 -0.98 11.83 -20.50
C ILE A 53 -2.12 11.49 -19.50
N ALA A 54 -1.81 10.81 -18.39
CA ALA A 54 -2.79 10.49 -17.36
C ALA A 54 -2.13 10.21 -16.01
N PHE A 55 -2.89 10.38 -14.93
CA PHE A 55 -2.55 10.00 -13.56
C PHE A 55 -3.66 9.13 -12.95
N GLY A 56 -3.33 8.42 -11.88
CA GLY A 56 -4.30 7.76 -11.02
C GLY A 56 -5.15 6.72 -11.75
N THR A 57 -6.43 6.79 -11.51
CA THR A 57 -7.44 5.87 -12.06
C THR A 57 -7.41 5.80 -13.58
N ASP A 58 -7.22 6.92 -14.28
CA ASP A 58 -7.17 6.92 -15.73
C ASP A 58 -5.89 6.28 -16.27
N ALA A 59 -4.75 6.48 -15.60
CA ALA A 59 -3.52 5.78 -15.94
C ALA A 59 -3.62 4.27 -15.61
N LYS A 60 -4.27 3.88 -14.49
CA LYS A 60 -4.50 2.47 -14.12
C LYS A 60 -5.31 1.72 -15.19
N LYS A 61 -6.33 2.33 -15.78
CA LYS A 61 -7.13 1.75 -16.88
C LYS A 61 -6.29 1.43 -18.13
N MET A 62 -5.13 2.08 -18.28
CA MET A 62 -4.24 1.91 -19.42
C MET A 62 -3.22 0.77 -19.23
N ILE A 63 -3.07 0.22 -18.03
CA ILE A 63 -2.13 -0.88 -17.74
C ILE A 63 -2.44 -2.08 -18.65
N GLY A 64 -1.42 -2.57 -19.35
CA GLY A 64 -1.53 -3.71 -20.29
C GLY A 64 -2.34 -3.44 -21.55
N ARG A 65 -2.77 -2.18 -21.80
CA ARG A 65 -3.61 -1.79 -22.96
C ARG A 65 -3.00 -0.68 -23.80
N THR A 66 -1.75 -0.29 -23.51
CA THR A 66 -1.10 0.84 -24.19
C THR A 66 -0.53 0.44 -25.56
N PRO A 67 -0.66 1.29 -26.58
CA PRO A 67 0.04 1.10 -27.86
C PRO A 67 1.54 1.39 -27.73
N ILE A 68 2.29 1.07 -28.77
CA ILE A 68 3.72 1.40 -28.86
C ILE A 68 3.93 2.92 -28.65
N GLY A 69 4.90 3.28 -27.80
CA GLY A 69 5.22 4.67 -27.47
C GLY A 69 4.49 5.24 -26.25
N ILE A 70 3.50 4.53 -25.70
CA ILE A 70 2.87 4.86 -24.42
C ILE A 70 3.25 3.80 -23.38
N LYS A 71 3.59 4.25 -22.17
CA LYS A 71 3.91 3.37 -21.02
C LYS A 71 3.18 3.84 -19.78
N THR A 72 2.76 2.89 -18.97
CA THR A 72 2.34 3.14 -17.59
C THR A 72 3.53 2.91 -16.65
N ILE A 73 3.75 3.81 -15.73
CA ILE A 73 4.84 3.80 -14.76
C ILE A 73 4.23 3.78 -13.36
N ARG A 74 4.73 2.91 -12.50
CA ARG A 74 4.49 2.96 -11.05
C ARG A 74 5.65 3.74 -10.43
N PRO A 75 5.45 4.97 -9.94
CA PRO A 75 6.54 5.81 -9.42
C PRO A 75 7.15 5.27 -8.13
N LEU A 76 6.41 4.39 -7.43
CA LEU A 76 6.84 3.76 -6.19
C LEU A 76 6.89 2.24 -6.35
N ALA A 77 7.86 1.63 -5.68
CA ALA A 77 8.02 0.17 -5.59
C ALA A 77 8.41 -0.20 -4.17
N ASN A 78 7.69 -1.17 -3.57
CA ASN A 78 8.00 -1.69 -2.24
C ASN A 78 8.14 -0.60 -1.15
N GLY A 79 7.27 0.41 -1.18
CA GLY A 79 7.25 1.49 -0.20
C GLY A 79 8.28 2.61 -0.42
N VAL A 80 9.07 2.57 -1.50
CA VAL A 80 10.10 3.59 -1.78
C VAL A 80 9.93 4.22 -3.16
N ILE A 81 10.49 5.42 -3.35
CA ILE A 81 10.47 6.13 -4.62
C ILE A 81 11.39 5.42 -5.62
N ALA A 82 10.80 4.90 -6.71
CA ALA A 82 11.50 4.28 -7.82
C ALA A 82 11.77 5.26 -8.98
N ASP A 83 10.89 6.24 -9.17
CA ASP A 83 11.01 7.30 -10.17
C ASP A 83 10.67 8.65 -9.54
N PHE A 84 11.70 9.43 -9.23
CA PHE A 84 11.57 10.73 -8.55
C PHE A 84 10.75 11.72 -9.37
N GLU A 85 11.02 11.84 -10.67
CA GLU A 85 10.36 12.77 -11.57
C GLU A 85 8.87 12.49 -11.66
N MET A 86 8.51 11.23 -11.86
CA MET A 86 7.10 10.84 -11.96
C MET A 86 6.36 10.96 -10.62
N THR A 87 7.05 10.71 -9.50
CA THR A 87 6.49 10.95 -8.15
C THR A 87 6.21 12.43 -7.93
N GLU A 88 7.17 13.30 -8.25
CA GLU A 88 7.00 14.76 -8.16
C GLU A 88 5.82 15.25 -8.98
N HIS A 89 5.74 14.84 -10.23
CA HIS A 89 4.65 15.22 -11.12
C HIS A 89 3.28 14.75 -10.61
N MET A 90 3.21 13.55 -10.06
CA MET A 90 1.98 12.97 -9.51
C MET A 90 1.52 13.76 -8.28
N ILE A 91 2.40 13.99 -7.30
CA ILE A 91 2.08 14.78 -6.10
C ILE A 91 1.68 16.20 -6.48
N ARG A 92 2.44 16.85 -7.36
CA ARG A 92 2.16 18.19 -7.87
C ARG A 92 0.80 18.29 -8.55
N HIS A 93 0.42 17.28 -9.35
CA HIS A 93 -0.90 17.21 -9.98
C HIS A 93 -2.02 17.21 -8.94
N TYR A 94 -1.93 16.35 -7.94
CA TYR A 94 -2.95 16.25 -6.89
C TYR A 94 -2.98 17.52 -6.03
N MET A 95 -1.84 18.05 -5.60
CA MET A 95 -1.78 19.28 -4.79
C MET A 95 -2.35 20.49 -5.52
N LYS A 96 -2.09 20.66 -6.82
CA LYS A 96 -2.68 21.74 -7.64
C LYS A 96 -4.20 21.70 -7.64
N ASN A 97 -4.78 20.54 -7.75
CA ASN A 97 -6.24 20.35 -7.78
C ASN A 97 -6.89 20.69 -6.43
N LEU A 98 -6.15 20.55 -5.32
CA LEU A 98 -6.65 20.83 -3.97
C LEU A 98 -6.64 22.33 -3.63
N THR A 99 -5.63 23.06 -4.09
CA THR A 99 -5.43 24.48 -3.75
C THR A 99 -6.26 25.43 -4.60
N GLY A 100 -6.85 24.97 -5.71
CA GLY A 100 -7.68 25.75 -6.63
C GLY A 100 -6.87 26.78 -7.43
N ALA A 101 -7.24 27.01 -8.68
CA ALA A 101 -6.53 27.88 -9.62
C ALA A 101 -6.48 29.38 -9.24
N GLY A 102 -7.05 29.79 -8.08
CA GLY A 102 -7.18 31.18 -7.66
C GLY A 102 -6.39 31.59 -6.41
N LYS A 103 -5.79 30.64 -5.67
CA LYS A 103 -4.96 30.97 -4.49
C LYS A 103 -3.49 31.01 -4.89
N LEU A 104 -3.06 32.18 -5.33
CA LEU A 104 -1.75 32.44 -5.95
C LEU A 104 -0.52 32.17 -5.07
N PHE A 105 -0.64 31.91 -3.76
CA PHE A 105 0.50 31.86 -2.83
C PHE A 105 0.30 30.97 -1.58
N SER A 106 -0.54 29.95 -1.59
CA SER A 106 -0.64 29.07 -0.42
C SER A 106 0.12 27.76 -0.67
N TYR A 107 1.38 27.76 -0.31
CA TYR A 107 2.19 26.53 -0.22
C TYR A 107 1.83 25.83 1.10
N PRO A 108 1.23 24.63 1.08
CA PRO A 108 0.82 23.94 2.30
C PRO A 108 1.99 23.39 3.08
N LYS A 109 1.79 23.21 4.38
CA LYS A 109 2.66 22.36 5.21
C LYS A 109 2.15 20.92 5.09
N VAL A 110 3.04 20.01 4.78
CA VAL A 110 2.72 18.61 4.46
C VAL A 110 3.38 17.66 5.45
N ALA A 111 2.60 16.75 6.03
CA ALA A 111 3.08 15.55 6.69
C ALA A 111 3.00 14.40 5.68
N VAL A 112 4.13 13.76 5.38
CA VAL A 112 4.20 12.66 4.41
C VAL A 112 4.55 11.36 5.11
N CYS A 113 3.76 10.30 4.84
CA CYS A 113 3.98 8.99 5.42
C CYS A 113 5.10 8.26 4.69
N VAL A 114 5.89 7.52 5.45
CA VAL A 114 6.92 6.60 4.93
C VAL A 114 6.92 5.32 5.75
N PRO A 115 7.29 4.18 5.17
CA PRO A 115 7.53 2.98 5.95
C PRO A 115 8.55 3.21 7.07
N ALA A 116 8.36 2.58 8.22
CA ALA A 116 9.23 2.77 9.38
C ALA A 116 10.65 2.20 9.17
N CYS A 117 10.81 1.26 8.23
CA CYS A 117 12.07 0.60 7.92
C CYS A 117 12.91 1.29 6.83
N VAL A 118 12.48 2.46 6.32
CA VAL A 118 13.23 3.17 5.27
C VAL A 118 14.50 3.84 5.80
N THR A 119 15.50 3.92 4.94
CA THR A 119 16.77 4.58 5.23
C THR A 119 16.62 6.11 5.33
N GLU A 120 17.57 6.78 5.96
CA GLU A 120 17.60 8.26 6.02
C GLU A 120 17.71 8.91 4.62
N VAL A 121 18.30 8.21 3.65
CA VAL A 121 18.38 8.68 2.25
C VAL A 121 16.99 8.63 1.60
N GLU A 122 16.24 7.55 1.80
CA GLU A 122 14.86 7.40 1.31
C GLU A 122 13.91 8.40 1.96
N LYS A 123 14.02 8.63 3.30
CA LYS A 123 13.25 9.68 4.00
C LYS A 123 13.54 11.06 3.39
N ARG A 124 14.82 11.35 3.13
CA ARG A 124 15.22 12.61 2.52
C ARG A 124 14.67 12.78 1.10
N ALA A 125 14.68 11.71 0.28
CA ALA A 125 14.09 11.74 -1.06
C ALA A 125 12.60 12.06 -1.03
N VAL A 126 11.84 11.51 -0.04
CA VAL A 126 10.41 11.80 0.13
C VAL A 126 10.18 13.27 0.52
N VAL A 127 11.00 13.83 1.40
CA VAL A 127 10.92 15.26 1.73
C VAL A 127 11.21 16.12 0.51
N GLU A 128 12.30 15.81 -0.22
CA GLU A 128 12.72 16.58 -1.40
C GLU A 128 11.66 16.54 -2.51
N VAL A 129 11.09 15.38 -2.82
CA VAL A 129 10.02 15.27 -3.83
C VAL A 129 8.76 16.03 -3.42
N THR A 130 8.42 16.03 -2.13
CA THR A 130 7.25 16.76 -1.61
C THR A 130 7.45 18.28 -1.69
N LEU A 131 8.63 18.77 -1.35
CA LEU A 131 8.98 20.17 -1.51
C LEU A 131 9.02 20.58 -3.00
N ALA A 132 9.63 19.77 -3.86
CA ALA A 132 9.66 20.00 -5.31
C ALA A 132 8.25 20.02 -5.92
N ALA A 133 7.33 19.22 -5.39
CA ALA A 133 5.93 19.21 -5.81
C ALA A 133 5.14 20.47 -5.39
N GLY A 134 5.70 21.33 -4.50
CA GLY A 134 5.15 22.62 -4.12
C GLY A 134 4.71 22.75 -2.67
N ALA A 135 5.15 21.86 -1.77
CA ALA A 135 4.98 22.07 -0.34
C ALA A 135 5.91 23.18 0.17
N LYS A 136 5.46 23.96 1.16
CA LYS A 136 6.29 24.96 1.86
C LYS A 136 7.22 24.29 2.87
N GLU A 137 6.72 23.27 3.52
CA GLU A 137 7.41 22.51 4.55
C GLU A 137 6.91 21.06 4.47
N ALA A 138 7.81 20.12 4.58
CA ALA A 138 7.49 18.69 4.60
C ALA A 138 8.16 18.02 5.80
N ILE A 139 7.39 17.21 6.51
CA ILE A 139 7.90 16.33 7.56
C ILE A 139 7.53 14.90 7.25
N VAL A 140 8.36 13.98 7.73
CA VAL A 140 8.12 12.54 7.61
C VAL A 140 7.42 12.02 8.86
N VAL A 141 6.43 11.16 8.65
CA VAL A 141 5.71 10.40 9.68
C VAL A 141 5.80 8.92 9.32
N GLU A 142 6.12 8.09 10.28
CA GLU A 142 6.16 6.64 10.08
C GLU A 142 4.73 6.09 9.90
N GLU A 143 4.50 5.29 8.85
CA GLU A 143 3.18 4.77 8.46
C GLU A 143 2.44 4.09 9.63
N PRO A 144 3.06 3.20 10.44
CA PRO A 144 2.36 2.57 11.56
C PRO A 144 1.88 3.57 12.63
N LEU A 145 2.64 4.64 12.88
CA LEU A 145 2.21 5.70 13.80
C LEU A 145 1.06 6.51 13.21
N ALA A 146 1.12 6.82 11.91
CA ALA A 146 0.03 7.51 11.22
C ALA A 146 -1.26 6.67 11.23
N ALA A 147 -1.15 5.36 10.98
CA ALA A 147 -2.25 4.41 11.01
C ALA A 147 -2.87 4.34 12.43
N ALA A 148 -2.04 4.19 13.47
CA ALA A 148 -2.49 4.16 14.86
C ALA A 148 -3.28 5.42 15.25
N VAL A 149 -2.77 6.60 14.90
CA VAL A 149 -3.46 7.87 15.14
C VAL A 149 -4.77 7.95 14.36
N GLY A 150 -4.76 7.52 13.09
CA GLY A 150 -5.94 7.54 12.22
C GLY A 150 -7.08 6.65 12.71
N ILE A 151 -6.76 5.54 13.38
CA ILE A 151 -7.72 4.60 13.98
C ILE A 151 -8.19 5.09 15.36
N GLY A 152 -7.49 6.06 15.97
CA GLY A 152 -7.82 6.61 17.27
C GLY A 152 -7.17 5.87 18.45
N ILE A 153 -6.11 5.13 18.21
CA ILE A 153 -5.34 4.47 19.30
C ILE A 153 -4.66 5.55 20.15
N ALA A 154 -4.75 5.39 21.47
CA ALA A 154 -4.11 6.29 22.44
C ALA A 154 -2.60 6.01 22.55
N ILE A 155 -1.85 6.31 21.47
CA ILE A 155 -0.43 5.95 21.35
C ILE A 155 0.49 6.53 22.43
N ASN A 156 0.07 7.56 23.17
CA ASN A 156 0.86 8.22 24.19
C ASN A 156 0.79 7.53 25.57
N GLU A 157 -0.13 6.59 25.72
CA GLU A 157 -0.28 5.83 26.96
C GLU A 157 0.84 4.77 27.11
N PRO A 158 1.19 4.37 28.35
CA PRO A 158 2.18 3.33 28.62
C PRO A 158 1.58 1.93 28.41
N GLN A 159 0.97 1.69 27.25
CA GLN A 159 0.33 0.45 26.84
C GLN A 159 0.89 -0.03 25.50
N GLY A 160 0.99 -1.35 25.34
CA GLY A 160 1.42 -1.98 24.09
C GLY A 160 0.29 -2.05 23.07
N ASN A 161 0.44 -1.37 21.95
CA ASN A 161 -0.51 -1.44 20.84
C ASN A 161 0.18 -2.02 19.61
N VAL A 162 -0.37 -3.06 19.01
CA VAL A 162 0.16 -3.64 17.76
C VAL A 162 -0.66 -3.17 16.58
N VAL A 163 0.03 -2.57 15.62
CA VAL A 163 -0.55 -2.18 14.33
C VAL A 163 0.15 -2.93 13.22
N VAL A 164 -0.62 -3.62 12.40
CA VAL A 164 -0.16 -4.30 11.19
C VAL A 164 -0.69 -3.52 9.99
N ASN A 165 0.20 -2.81 9.31
CA ASN A 165 -0.13 -2.04 8.11
C ASN A 165 0.23 -2.85 6.86
N MET A 166 -0.78 -3.33 6.14
CA MET A 166 -0.63 -4.19 4.96
C MET A 166 -1.07 -3.45 3.70
N GLY A 167 -0.12 -2.84 3.02
CA GLY A 167 -0.33 -2.11 1.76
C GLY A 167 -0.37 -3.02 0.53
N GLY A 168 -0.01 -2.45 -0.62
CA GLY A 168 0.19 -3.21 -1.85
C GLY A 168 1.59 -3.81 -1.95
N GLY A 169 2.62 -3.08 -1.53
CA GLY A 169 4.03 -3.50 -1.67
C GLY A 169 4.69 -3.99 -0.39
N THR A 170 4.21 -3.56 0.77
CA THR A 170 4.82 -3.80 2.08
C THR A 170 3.78 -4.22 3.11
N CYS A 171 4.20 -5.08 4.03
CA CYS A 171 3.54 -5.32 5.30
C CYS A 171 4.47 -4.88 6.42
N GLU A 172 4.00 -4.01 7.31
CA GLU A 172 4.72 -3.52 8.48
C GLU A 172 3.96 -3.86 9.75
N VAL A 173 4.69 -4.36 10.74
CA VAL A 173 4.20 -4.69 12.07
C VAL A 173 4.92 -3.82 13.06
N ALA A 174 4.20 -2.96 13.76
CA ALA A 174 4.77 -2.09 14.79
C ALA A 174 4.08 -2.28 16.14
N VAL A 175 4.89 -2.41 17.17
CA VAL A 175 4.45 -2.31 18.56
C VAL A 175 4.72 -0.89 19.04
N ILE A 176 3.68 -0.19 19.43
CA ILE A 176 3.69 1.23 19.76
C ILE A 176 3.37 1.41 21.25
N SER A 177 4.16 2.19 21.95
CA SER A 177 3.92 2.59 23.33
C SER A 177 4.57 3.95 23.60
N LEU A 178 3.98 4.76 24.50
CA LEU A 178 4.49 6.08 24.88
C LEU A 178 4.82 6.97 23.68
N GLY A 179 3.99 6.87 22.65
CA GLY A 179 4.08 7.61 21.39
C GLY A 179 5.31 7.25 20.56
N GLY A 180 5.97 6.09 20.75
CA GLY A 180 7.11 5.58 19.98
C GLY A 180 6.91 4.16 19.49
N ILE A 181 7.62 3.79 18.46
CA ILE A 181 7.72 2.41 18.01
C ILE A 181 8.75 1.71 18.90
N VAL A 182 8.34 0.64 19.59
CA VAL A 182 9.17 -0.20 20.46
C VAL A 182 9.78 -1.36 19.67
N VAL A 183 8.95 -2.01 18.85
CA VAL A 183 9.37 -3.07 17.91
C VAL A 183 8.83 -2.75 16.55
N ASN A 184 9.61 -2.97 15.49
CA ASN A 184 9.17 -2.84 14.11
C ASN A 184 9.73 -3.97 13.26
N HIS A 185 8.85 -4.66 12.56
CA HIS A 185 9.18 -5.63 11.53
C HIS A 185 8.51 -5.23 10.22
N ALA A 186 9.23 -5.39 9.11
CA ALA A 186 8.68 -5.13 7.80
C ALA A 186 9.11 -6.19 6.80
N VAL A 187 8.19 -6.54 5.90
CA VAL A 187 8.45 -7.44 4.79
C VAL A 187 7.89 -6.84 3.49
N ARG A 188 8.61 -7.06 2.39
CA ARG A 188 8.19 -6.62 1.05
C ARG A 188 7.25 -7.63 0.40
N VAL A 189 6.25 -8.05 1.18
CA VAL A 189 5.22 -9.03 0.81
C VAL A 189 3.89 -8.48 1.26
N ALA A 190 2.98 -8.24 0.30
CA ALA A 190 1.64 -7.69 0.56
C ALA A 190 0.72 -7.92 -0.64
N GLY A 191 -0.19 -6.99 -0.93
CA GLY A 191 -1.22 -7.12 -1.96
C GLY A 191 -0.72 -7.49 -3.36
N ASN A 192 0.41 -6.94 -3.79
CA ASN A 192 1.00 -7.26 -5.10
C ASN A 192 1.53 -8.70 -5.16
N SER A 193 2.11 -9.19 -4.05
CA SER A 193 2.59 -10.58 -3.96
C SER A 193 1.44 -11.58 -4.04
N LEU A 194 0.27 -11.23 -3.51
CA LEU A 194 -0.96 -12.01 -3.68
C LEU A 194 -1.40 -12.05 -5.14
N ASP A 195 -1.33 -10.91 -5.86
CA ASP A 195 -1.65 -10.85 -7.29
C ASP A 195 -0.67 -11.69 -8.12
N GLU A 196 0.63 -11.62 -7.81
CA GLU A 196 1.67 -12.43 -8.45
C GLU A 196 1.50 -13.92 -8.22
N ALA A 197 1.06 -14.33 -7.02
CA ALA A 197 0.73 -15.71 -6.70
C ALA A 197 -0.43 -16.23 -7.57
N ILE A 198 -1.47 -15.44 -7.75
CA ILE A 198 -2.59 -15.76 -8.66
C ILE A 198 -2.12 -15.87 -10.10
N ILE A 199 -1.32 -14.92 -10.60
CA ILE A 199 -0.77 -14.96 -11.96
C ILE A 199 0.06 -16.25 -12.17
N SER A 200 0.87 -16.60 -11.19
CA SER A 200 1.71 -17.80 -11.23
C SER A 200 0.86 -19.07 -11.25
N MET A 201 -0.13 -19.17 -10.41
CA MET A 201 -1.08 -20.29 -10.36
C MET A 201 -1.84 -20.43 -11.68
N MET A 202 -2.36 -19.34 -12.25
CA MET A 202 -3.06 -19.35 -13.54
C MET A 202 -2.16 -19.84 -14.68
N ARG A 203 -0.88 -19.48 -14.65
CA ARG A 203 0.10 -19.95 -15.62
C ARG A 203 0.40 -21.43 -15.45
N GLN A 204 0.58 -21.89 -14.22
CA GLN A 204 0.98 -23.27 -13.92
C GLN A 204 -0.18 -24.28 -14.09
N ASN A 205 -1.34 -23.98 -13.55
CA ASN A 205 -2.46 -24.91 -13.50
C ASN A 205 -3.33 -24.88 -14.76
N TYR A 206 -3.44 -23.70 -15.41
CA TYR A 206 -4.35 -23.49 -16.52
C TYR A 206 -3.66 -23.18 -17.85
N THR A 207 -2.32 -22.99 -17.82
CA THR A 207 -1.53 -22.55 -18.99
C THR A 207 -2.09 -21.22 -19.54
N LEU A 208 -2.64 -20.37 -18.66
CA LEU A 208 -3.35 -19.15 -19.02
C LEU A 208 -2.57 -17.91 -18.57
N ALA A 209 -2.27 -17.02 -19.52
CA ALA A 209 -1.70 -15.71 -19.23
C ALA A 209 -2.81 -14.72 -18.90
N ILE A 210 -2.75 -14.13 -17.70
CA ILE A 210 -3.59 -13.01 -17.26
C ILE A 210 -2.72 -11.80 -16.89
N GLY A 211 -3.31 -10.61 -16.86
CA GLY A 211 -2.64 -9.40 -16.42
C GLY A 211 -2.85 -9.11 -14.93
N GLU A 212 -2.05 -8.17 -14.39
CA GLU A 212 -2.13 -7.72 -12.99
C GLU A 212 -3.55 -7.29 -12.59
N SER A 213 -4.25 -6.50 -13.43
CA SER A 213 -5.61 -6.06 -13.13
C SER A 213 -6.58 -7.23 -12.97
N THR A 214 -6.45 -8.26 -13.79
CA THR A 214 -7.29 -9.47 -13.71
C THR A 214 -6.98 -10.26 -12.43
N ALA A 215 -5.71 -10.35 -12.02
CA ALA A 215 -5.32 -11.00 -10.78
C ALA A 215 -5.87 -10.25 -9.56
N GLU A 216 -5.78 -8.91 -9.54
CA GLU A 216 -6.38 -8.07 -8.50
C GLU A 216 -7.89 -8.27 -8.42
N GLU A 217 -8.59 -8.33 -9.57
CA GLU A 217 -10.02 -8.61 -9.63
C GLU A 217 -10.37 -9.99 -9.03
N ILE A 218 -9.61 -11.03 -9.36
CA ILE A 218 -9.78 -12.39 -8.81
C ILE A 218 -9.59 -12.37 -7.29
N LYS A 219 -8.49 -11.77 -6.80
CA LYS A 219 -8.21 -11.63 -5.37
C LYS A 219 -9.35 -10.99 -4.61
N ILE A 220 -9.87 -9.86 -5.12
CA ILE A 220 -10.97 -9.13 -4.49
C ILE A 220 -12.29 -9.90 -4.56
N ALA A 221 -12.58 -10.53 -5.71
CA ALA A 221 -13.86 -11.19 -5.95
C ALA A 221 -14.01 -12.51 -5.18
N ILE A 222 -12.99 -13.38 -5.21
CA ILE A 222 -13.07 -14.75 -4.68
C ILE A 222 -11.90 -15.16 -3.77
N GLY A 223 -10.94 -14.25 -3.47
CA GLY A 223 -9.82 -14.52 -2.56
C GLY A 223 -10.28 -14.63 -1.11
N SER A 224 -9.65 -15.54 -0.35
CA SER A 224 -9.83 -15.70 1.09
C SER A 224 -8.59 -16.30 1.75
N ALA A 225 -8.40 -16.01 3.04
CA ALA A 225 -7.33 -16.59 3.85
C ALA A 225 -7.75 -17.86 4.60
N LEU A 226 -9.07 -18.10 4.71
CA LEU A 226 -9.68 -19.26 5.35
C LEU A 226 -10.79 -19.84 4.47
N PRO A 227 -11.19 -21.11 4.68
CA PRO A 227 -12.38 -21.68 4.04
C PRO A 227 -13.62 -20.84 4.29
N MET A 228 -14.46 -20.71 3.27
CA MET A 228 -15.72 -19.98 3.35
C MET A 228 -16.88 -20.95 3.52
N GLU A 229 -17.96 -20.53 4.19
CA GLU A 229 -19.19 -21.36 4.31
C GLU A 229 -19.75 -21.73 2.94
N GLN A 230 -19.69 -20.80 1.99
CA GLN A 230 -20.02 -21.01 0.59
C GLN A 230 -18.84 -20.62 -0.28
N GLU A 231 -18.22 -21.59 -0.91
CA GLU A 231 -17.12 -21.34 -1.86
C GLU A 231 -17.66 -20.70 -3.14
N LEU A 232 -16.84 -19.80 -3.69
CA LEU A 232 -17.18 -18.99 -4.85
C LEU A 232 -16.49 -19.50 -6.11
N THR A 233 -17.04 -19.17 -7.26
CA THR A 233 -16.40 -19.40 -8.56
C THR A 233 -16.44 -18.15 -9.41
N MET A 234 -15.46 -18.01 -10.31
CA MET A 234 -15.34 -16.89 -11.24
C MET A 234 -14.85 -17.36 -12.60
N ASN A 235 -15.48 -16.87 -13.69
CA ASN A 235 -14.98 -17.11 -15.04
C ASN A 235 -13.88 -16.11 -15.37
N VAL A 236 -12.68 -16.61 -15.61
CA VAL A 236 -11.48 -15.83 -15.91
C VAL A 236 -11.14 -15.96 -17.37
N LYS A 237 -10.93 -14.83 -18.04
CA LYS A 237 -10.52 -14.74 -19.45
C LYS A 237 -9.04 -14.41 -19.54
N GLY A 238 -8.32 -15.09 -20.41
CA GLY A 238 -6.91 -14.86 -20.64
C GLY A 238 -6.47 -15.35 -22.01
N ARG A 239 -5.15 -15.34 -22.23
CA ARG A 239 -4.54 -15.90 -23.43
C ARG A 239 -3.96 -17.28 -23.10
N ASP A 240 -4.39 -18.30 -23.83
CA ASP A 240 -3.76 -19.62 -23.74
C ASP A 240 -2.28 -19.52 -24.14
N LEU A 241 -1.41 -20.12 -23.35
CA LEU A 241 0.05 -20.08 -23.59
C LEU A 241 0.52 -21.15 -24.58
N VAL A 242 -0.35 -22.09 -24.97
CA VAL A 242 -0.02 -23.17 -25.95
C VAL A 242 -0.26 -22.69 -27.38
N ASP A 243 -1.46 -22.19 -27.65
CA ASP A 243 -1.88 -21.79 -29.02
C ASP A 243 -1.99 -20.26 -29.20
N GLY A 244 -1.90 -19.49 -28.12
CA GLY A 244 -1.98 -18.03 -28.14
C GLY A 244 -3.39 -17.45 -28.26
N LEU A 245 -4.42 -18.29 -28.28
CA LEU A 245 -5.81 -17.89 -28.48
C LEU A 245 -6.50 -17.44 -27.17
N PRO A 246 -7.59 -16.68 -27.25
CA PRO A 246 -8.41 -16.37 -26.08
C PRO A 246 -9.02 -17.65 -25.48
N LYS A 247 -8.92 -17.78 -24.15
CA LYS A 247 -9.47 -18.91 -23.39
C LYS A 247 -10.20 -18.43 -22.16
N VAL A 248 -11.23 -19.14 -21.79
CA VAL A 248 -12.01 -18.91 -20.56
C VAL A 248 -11.89 -20.14 -19.67
N VAL A 249 -11.60 -19.93 -18.39
CA VAL A 249 -11.56 -20.98 -17.37
C VAL A 249 -12.43 -20.58 -16.19
N THR A 250 -13.06 -21.57 -15.54
CA THR A 250 -13.77 -21.36 -14.28
C THR A 250 -12.80 -21.64 -13.14
N LEU A 251 -12.57 -20.61 -12.31
CA LEU A 251 -11.67 -20.66 -11.17
C LEU A 251 -12.48 -20.69 -9.88
N SER A 252 -12.08 -21.50 -8.90
CA SER A 252 -12.70 -21.59 -7.59
C SER A 252 -11.94 -20.79 -6.55
N SER A 253 -12.65 -20.32 -5.51
CA SER A 253 -12.03 -19.67 -4.35
C SER A 253 -11.11 -20.60 -3.55
N VAL A 254 -11.32 -21.92 -3.62
CA VAL A 254 -10.42 -22.91 -3.01
C VAL A 254 -9.04 -22.84 -3.63
N GLU A 255 -8.96 -22.89 -4.98
CA GLU A 255 -7.69 -22.79 -5.72
C GLU A 255 -6.99 -21.46 -5.49
N VAL A 256 -7.76 -20.37 -5.43
CA VAL A 256 -7.20 -19.03 -5.14
C VAL A 256 -6.62 -19.01 -3.73
N ARG A 257 -7.33 -19.52 -2.72
CA ARG A 257 -6.86 -19.61 -1.34
C ARG A 257 -5.55 -20.40 -1.23
N GLU A 258 -5.47 -21.55 -1.88
CA GLU A 258 -4.25 -22.37 -1.92
C GLU A 258 -3.07 -21.60 -2.53
N ALA A 259 -3.31 -20.82 -3.59
CA ALA A 259 -2.29 -19.97 -4.20
C ALA A 259 -1.84 -18.82 -3.29
N LEU A 260 -2.75 -18.25 -2.50
CA LEU A 260 -2.48 -17.15 -1.59
C LEU A 260 -1.78 -17.58 -0.29
N ASP A 261 -1.98 -18.82 0.13
CA ASP A 261 -1.55 -19.33 1.45
C ASP A 261 -0.05 -19.11 1.77
N PRO A 262 0.90 -19.36 0.86
CA PRO A 262 2.32 -19.10 1.15
C PRO A 262 2.63 -17.64 1.45
N VAL A 263 1.93 -16.71 0.76
CA VAL A 263 2.09 -15.26 0.96
C VAL A 263 1.49 -14.82 2.29
N VAL A 264 0.29 -15.33 2.62
CA VAL A 264 -0.38 -15.04 3.89
C VAL A 264 0.41 -15.60 5.07
N SER A 265 0.97 -16.81 4.95
CA SER A 265 1.82 -17.43 5.97
C SER A 265 3.08 -16.60 6.22
N GLN A 266 3.71 -16.03 5.19
CA GLN A 266 4.87 -15.16 5.37
C GLN A 266 4.53 -13.87 6.12
N ILE A 267 3.34 -13.31 5.90
CA ILE A 267 2.84 -12.16 6.68
C ILE A 267 2.61 -12.57 8.14
N GLU A 268 1.98 -13.72 8.37
CA GLU A 268 1.74 -14.28 9.69
C GLU A 268 3.03 -14.48 10.49
N ASP A 269 4.07 -15.04 9.85
CA ASP A 269 5.40 -15.22 10.46
C ASP A 269 6.04 -13.87 10.83
N THR A 270 5.82 -12.83 10.03
CA THR A 270 6.31 -11.48 10.33
C THR A 270 5.64 -10.90 11.57
N ILE A 271 4.32 -11.10 11.71
CA ILE A 271 3.57 -10.64 12.90
C ILE A 271 4.06 -11.42 14.13
N ARG A 272 4.17 -12.74 14.04
CA ARG A 272 4.67 -13.61 15.11
C ARG A 272 6.05 -13.15 15.58
N SER A 273 6.98 -12.92 14.67
CA SER A 273 8.33 -12.45 14.98
C SER A 273 8.36 -11.11 15.71
N ALA A 274 7.44 -10.19 15.38
CA ALA A 274 7.33 -8.91 16.06
C ALA A 274 6.78 -9.07 17.50
N VAL A 275 5.78 -9.93 17.70
CA VAL A 275 5.21 -10.22 19.02
C VAL A 275 6.24 -10.92 19.91
N GLU A 276 7.01 -11.90 19.36
CA GLU A 276 8.06 -12.61 20.11
C GLU A 276 9.18 -11.68 20.60
N GLN A 277 9.47 -10.60 19.89
CA GLN A 277 10.49 -9.62 20.27
C GLN A 277 9.94 -8.49 21.17
N THR A 278 8.65 -8.52 21.45
CA THR A 278 8.00 -7.51 22.26
C THR A 278 8.30 -7.74 23.75
N PRO A 279 8.65 -6.69 24.52
CA PRO A 279 8.81 -6.80 25.97
C PRO A 279 7.59 -7.43 26.66
N PRO A 280 7.79 -8.32 27.67
CA PRO A 280 6.70 -9.07 28.31
C PRO A 280 5.57 -8.20 28.88
N GLU A 281 5.90 -7.02 29.40
CA GLU A 281 4.91 -6.08 29.94
C GLU A 281 3.94 -5.58 28.86
N LEU A 282 4.43 -5.38 27.64
CA LEU A 282 3.61 -4.94 26.50
C LEU A 282 2.88 -6.11 25.84
N VAL A 283 3.42 -7.34 25.92
CA VAL A 283 2.73 -8.55 25.42
C VAL A 283 1.42 -8.76 26.16
N ARG A 284 1.37 -8.50 27.47
CA ARG A 284 0.13 -8.58 28.26
C ARG A 284 -0.96 -7.68 27.66
N ASP A 285 -0.60 -6.44 27.33
CA ASP A 285 -1.55 -5.49 26.74
C ASP A 285 -2.06 -5.98 25.38
N ILE A 286 -1.20 -6.64 24.60
CA ILE A 286 -1.55 -7.21 23.28
C ILE A 286 -2.62 -8.30 23.42
N VAL A 287 -2.51 -9.15 24.44
CA VAL A 287 -3.51 -10.20 24.74
C VAL A 287 -4.87 -9.60 25.08
N ASP A 288 -4.87 -8.48 25.79
CA ASP A 288 -6.10 -7.81 26.23
C ASP A 288 -6.74 -6.97 25.11
N GLN A 289 -5.94 -6.33 24.24
CA GLN A 289 -6.40 -5.37 23.23
C GLN A 289 -6.46 -5.94 21.81
N GLY A 290 -5.73 -7.02 21.54
CA GLY A 290 -5.59 -7.61 20.22
C GLY A 290 -4.62 -6.86 19.32
N ILE A 291 -4.67 -7.23 18.02
CA ILE A 291 -3.85 -6.68 16.95
C ILE A 291 -4.74 -5.91 15.97
N VAL A 292 -4.36 -4.69 15.66
CA VAL A 292 -5.10 -3.85 14.72
C VAL A 292 -4.53 -3.99 13.31
N LEU A 293 -5.37 -4.40 12.37
CA LEU A 293 -5.02 -4.54 10.96
C LEU A 293 -5.41 -3.28 10.18
N SER A 294 -4.51 -2.77 9.37
CA SER A 294 -4.70 -1.61 8.49
C SER A 294 -4.20 -1.89 7.07
N GLY A 295 -4.58 -1.04 6.13
CA GLY A 295 -4.20 -1.16 4.73
C GLY A 295 -5.15 -2.02 3.89
N GLY A 296 -5.01 -1.94 2.56
CA GLY A 296 -5.94 -2.59 1.63
C GLY A 296 -5.92 -4.12 1.70
N THR A 297 -4.77 -4.72 1.99
CA THR A 297 -4.63 -6.18 2.11
C THR A 297 -5.35 -6.75 3.33
N ALA A 298 -5.56 -5.93 4.39
CA ALA A 298 -6.35 -6.31 5.56
C ALA A 298 -7.81 -6.69 5.23
N LEU A 299 -8.30 -6.27 4.06
CA LEU A 299 -9.65 -6.58 3.58
C LEU A 299 -9.79 -7.98 2.97
N LEU A 300 -8.72 -8.77 2.86
CA LEU A 300 -8.80 -10.14 2.39
C LEU A 300 -9.69 -10.96 3.35
N ARG A 301 -10.68 -11.67 2.77
CA ARG A 301 -11.68 -12.42 3.57
C ARG A 301 -11.00 -13.43 4.49
N GLY A 302 -11.41 -13.46 5.75
CA GLY A 302 -10.92 -14.39 6.76
C GLY A 302 -9.51 -14.09 7.28
N LEU A 303 -8.84 -13.02 6.83
CA LEU A 303 -7.47 -12.73 7.21
C LEU A 303 -7.34 -12.41 8.71
N SER A 304 -8.22 -11.58 9.25
CA SER A 304 -8.21 -11.24 10.68
C SER A 304 -8.47 -12.46 11.56
N LEU A 305 -9.41 -13.32 11.17
CA LEU A 305 -9.69 -14.56 11.90
C LEU A 305 -8.50 -15.51 11.87
N ARG A 306 -7.85 -15.68 10.69
CA ARG A 306 -6.64 -16.50 10.56
C ARG A 306 -5.53 -16.04 11.49
N PHE A 307 -5.28 -14.74 11.56
CA PHE A 307 -4.22 -14.20 12.43
C PHE A 307 -4.61 -14.29 13.91
N SER A 308 -5.88 -14.08 14.26
CA SER A 308 -6.37 -14.29 15.62
C SER A 308 -6.16 -15.73 16.08
N ASP A 309 -6.54 -16.71 15.27
CA ASP A 309 -6.37 -18.13 15.57
C ASP A 309 -4.88 -18.53 15.68
N ALA A 310 -4.04 -18.03 14.78
CA ALA A 310 -2.62 -18.38 14.72
C ALA A 310 -1.79 -17.76 15.86
N LEU A 311 -2.21 -16.61 16.37
CA LEU A 311 -1.47 -15.83 17.38
C LEU A 311 -2.12 -15.87 18.77
N ASN A 312 -3.32 -16.42 18.89
CA ASN A 312 -4.14 -16.47 20.13
C ASN A 312 -4.43 -15.06 20.70
N VAL A 313 -4.80 -14.10 19.85
CA VAL A 313 -5.09 -12.70 20.20
C VAL A 313 -6.32 -12.18 19.45
#